data_5a31303e2efef0da9c6753054869be50
#
_entry.id   5a31303e2efef0da9c6753054869be50
#
_cell.length_a   1.000
_cell.length_b   1.000
_cell.length_c   1.000
_cell.angle_alpha   90.00
_cell.angle_beta   90.00
_cell.angle_gamma   90.00
#
_symmetry.space_group_name_H-M   'P 1'
#
loop_
_entity.id
_entity.type
_entity.pdbx_description
1 polymer ?
#
loop_
_entity_poly.entity_id
_entity_poly.type
_entity_poly.pdbx_seq_one_letter_code
_entity_poly.pdbx_strand_id
1 'polypeptide(L)'
;MKKMRMNARRGFTLIELLVVIAIIAILAALLLPALANSKAKAMIAQDISNIKQPVNGFAMFAGDNDGKYPWQVDGSDGGTKTAMSSPGLFQAASGEPVFVEWVDHFRVLSNALVTPKVLVCPADRERIAADDWWMMAGLDNVSYFVGLSAEESKPQSILLGDSNILGGGGGLNPYWNNAVGSSIDATWENNIHVRRGNIALADGSVQTTTTPQLREQIGATLGAGSTNVVISKPQGVL
;
A
#
# COMPACT_ATOMS: atom_id res chain seq x y z
N MET A 1 -36.40 -63.65 -31.69
CA MET A 1 -36.67 -62.19 -31.59
C MET A 1 -36.40 -61.73 -30.12
N LYS A 2 -35.35 -60.93 -29.93
CA LYS A 2 -34.93 -60.47 -28.60
C LYS A 2 -35.66 -59.14 -28.25
N LYS A 3 -36.59 -59.19 -27.35
CA LYS A 3 -37.32 -57.97 -26.91
C LYS A 3 -36.34 -56.98 -26.18
N MET A 4 -36.09 -55.84 -26.81
CA MET A 4 -35.32 -54.75 -26.24
C MET A 4 -36.17 -54.10 -25.12
N ARG A 5 -35.74 -54.23 -23.87
CA ARG A 5 -36.35 -53.52 -22.73
C ARG A 5 -35.97 -52.05 -22.88
N MET A 6 -36.94 -51.21 -23.21
CA MET A 6 -36.78 -49.76 -23.11
C MET A 6 -36.76 -49.39 -21.63
N ASN A 7 -35.59 -48.93 -21.14
CA ASN A 7 -35.49 -48.31 -19.82
C ASN A 7 -36.33 -47.02 -19.82
N ALA A 8 -37.38 -47.00 -19.06
CA ALA A 8 -38.15 -45.78 -18.82
C ALA A 8 -37.26 -44.74 -18.12
N ARG A 9 -36.90 -43.70 -18.85
CA ARG A 9 -36.18 -42.51 -18.28
C ARG A 9 -37.17 -41.84 -17.33
N ARG A 10 -36.86 -41.83 -16.04
CA ARG A 10 -37.63 -41.06 -15.04
C ARG A 10 -37.48 -39.57 -15.43
N GLY A 11 -38.58 -38.93 -15.77
CA GLY A 11 -38.64 -37.49 -16.02
C GLY A 11 -38.50 -36.73 -14.68
N PHE A 12 -37.72 -35.68 -14.72
CA PHE A 12 -37.52 -34.78 -13.56
C PHE A 12 -38.80 -33.92 -13.37
N THR A 13 -39.33 -33.83 -12.19
CA THR A 13 -40.52 -32.97 -11.90
C THR A 13 -40.10 -31.54 -11.69
N LEU A 14 -40.96 -30.58 -11.99
CA LEU A 14 -40.73 -29.16 -11.80
C LEU A 14 -40.51 -28.82 -10.31
N ILE A 15 -41.19 -29.55 -9.39
CA ILE A 15 -41.07 -29.35 -7.95
C ILE A 15 -39.73 -29.86 -7.42
N GLU A 16 -39.18 -30.96 -7.95
CA GLU A 16 -37.85 -31.44 -7.56
C GLU A 16 -36.76 -30.42 -7.95
N LEU A 17 -36.88 -29.80 -9.12
CA LEU A 17 -35.95 -28.75 -9.53
C LEU A 17 -36.09 -27.52 -8.64
N LEU A 18 -37.31 -27.09 -8.34
CA LEU A 18 -37.58 -25.89 -7.52
C LEU A 18 -37.03 -26.04 -6.10
N VAL A 19 -37.20 -27.21 -5.46
CA VAL A 19 -36.66 -27.47 -4.13
C VAL A 19 -35.15 -27.42 -4.10
N VAL A 20 -34.48 -27.98 -5.12
CA VAL A 20 -33.02 -27.96 -5.20
C VAL A 20 -32.46 -26.54 -5.31
N ILE A 21 -33.06 -25.72 -6.20
CA ILE A 21 -32.58 -24.32 -6.33
C ILE A 21 -32.88 -23.51 -5.06
N ALA A 22 -33.98 -23.78 -4.36
CA ALA A 22 -34.31 -23.14 -3.08
C ALA A 22 -33.24 -23.45 -2.01
N ILE A 23 -32.86 -24.73 -1.90
CA ILE A 23 -31.80 -25.15 -0.95
C ILE A 23 -30.45 -24.49 -1.30
N ILE A 24 -30.06 -24.48 -2.58
CA ILE A 24 -28.83 -23.83 -3.04
C ILE A 24 -28.86 -22.33 -2.71
N ALA A 25 -29.98 -21.66 -2.95
CA ALA A 25 -30.13 -20.24 -2.64
C ALA A 25 -29.94 -19.94 -1.14
N ILE A 26 -30.53 -20.76 -0.26
CA ILE A 26 -30.37 -20.61 1.19
C ILE A 26 -28.89 -20.82 1.59
N LEU A 27 -28.24 -21.87 1.09
CA LEU A 27 -26.85 -22.14 1.40
C LEU A 27 -25.93 -21.02 0.89
N ALA A 28 -26.14 -20.54 -0.33
CA ALA A 28 -25.40 -19.43 -0.91
C ALA A 28 -25.57 -18.13 -0.09
N ALA A 29 -26.80 -17.82 0.35
CA ALA A 29 -27.08 -16.63 1.15
C ALA A 29 -26.32 -16.60 2.49
N LEU A 30 -26.05 -17.76 3.07
CA LEU A 30 -25.26 -17.89 4.30
C LEU A 30 -23.75 -17.85 4.04
N LEU A 31 -23.29 -18.35 2.90
CA LEU A 31 -21.86 -18.45 2.58
C LEU A 31 -21.27 -17.15 2.02
N LEU A 32 -22.02 -16.38 1.21
CA LEU A 32 -21.52 -15.19 0.53
C LEU A 32 -20.95 -14.13 1.48
N PRO A 33 -21.62 -13.76 2.61
CA PRO A 33 -21.06 -12.78 3.55
C PRO A 33 -19.78 -13.27 4.23
N ALA A 34 -19.71 -14.56 4.57
CA ALA A 34 -18.50 -15.15 5.18
C ALA A 34 -17.32 -15.17 4.21
N LEU A 35 -17.57 -15.49 2.93
CA LEU A 35 -16.57 -15.49 1.88
C LEU A 35 -16.05 -14.07 1.60
N ALA A 36 -16.92 -13.07 1.55
CA ALA A 36 -16.53 -11.67 1.36
C ALA A 36 -15.57 -11.19 2.47
N ASN A 37 -15.91 -11.47 3.73
CA ASN A 37 -15.07 -11.14 4.88
C ASN A 37 -13.72 -11.87 4.86
N SER A 38 -13.72 -13.14 4.48
CA SER A 38 -12.48 -13.94 4.37
C SER A 38 -11.57 -13.42 3.25
N LYS A 39 -12.15 -13.03 2.11
CA LYS A 39 -11.42 -12.41 1.00
C LYS A 39 -10.78 -11.08 1.41
N ALA A 40 -11.53 -10.23 2.14
CA ALA A 40 -10.99 -8.95 2.61
C ALA A 40 -9.80 -9.16 3.56
N LYS A 41 -9.88 -10.11 4.50
CA LYS A 41 -8.75 -10.45 5.39
C LYS A 41 -7.55 -11.00 4.62
N ALA A 42 -7.77 -11.83 3.60
CA ALA A 42 -6.70 -12.36 2.77
C ALA A 42 -5.97 -11.25 2.00
N MET A 43 -6.71 -10.27 1.45
CA MET A 43 -6.11 -9.11 0.78
C MET A 43 -5.26 -8.26 1.74
N ILE A 44 -5.71 -8.03 2.98
CA ILE A 44 -4.91 -7.33 4.01
C ILE A 44 -3.63 -8.09 4.33
N ALA A 45 -3.70 -9.42 4.51
CA ALA A 45 -2.53 -10.24 4.80
C ALA A 45 -1.51 -10.24 3.63
N GLN A 46 -2.00 -10.29 2.39
CA GLN A 46 -1.15 -10.17 1.21
C GLN A 46 -0.53 -8.78 1.12
N ASP A 47 -1.28 -7.73 1.42
CA ASP A 47 -0.79 -6.37 1.41
C ASP A 47 0.31 -6.13 2.45
N ILE A 48 0.17 -6.65 3.68
CA ILE A 48 1.23 -6.66 4.70
C ILE A 48 2.50 -7.33 4.15
N SER A 49 2.36 -8.45 3.46
CA SER A 49 3.50 -9.15 2.83
C SER A 49 4.14 -8.31 1.72
N ASN A 50 3.33 -7.61 0.94
CA ASN A 50 3.80 -6.71 -0.11
C ASN A 50 4.58 -5.52 0.48
N ILE A 51 4.04 -4.87 1.53
CA ILE A 51 4.70 -3.75 2.24
C ILE A 51 6.03 -4.17 2.87
N LYS A 52 6.13 -5.39 3.40
CA LYS A 52 7.38 -5.89 4.02
C LYS A 52 8.56 -5.92 3.04
N GLN A 53 8.31 -6.13 1.76
CA GLN A 53 9.38 -6.23 0.76
C GLN A 53 10.09 -4.88 0.55
N PRO A 54 9.41 -3.77 0.21
CA PRO A 54 10.06 -2.47 0.12
C PRO A 54 10.61 -1.98 1.46
N VAL A 55 10.00 -2.31 2.60
CA VAL A 55 10.56 -2.01 3.93
C VAL A 55 11.93 -2.66 4.11
N ASN A 56 12.07 -3.93 3.74
CA ASN A 56 13.36 -4.62 3.76
C ASN A 56 14.35 -3.97 2.75
N GLY A 57 13.86 -3.57 1.57
CA GLY A 57 14.66 -2.84 0.59
C GLY A 57 15.19 -1.52 1.13
N PHE A 58 14.36 -0.73 1.82
CA PHE A 58 14.78 0.49 2.51
C PHE A 58 15.79 0.22 3.62
N ALA A 59 15.60 -0.83 4.41
CA ALA A 59 16.56 -1.21 5.45
C ALA A 59 17.91 -1.63 4.85
N MET A 60 17.92 -2.38 3.74
CA MET A 60 19.16 -2.70 3.01
C MET A 60 19.84 -1.44 2.49
N PHE A 61 19.10 -0.53 1.86
CA PHE A 61 19.63 0.74 1.38
C PHE A 61 20.23 1.56 2.54
N ALA A 62 19.55 1.65 3.67
CA ALA A 62 20.05 2.35 4.85
C ALA A 62 21.33 1.71 5.41
N GLY A 63 21.40 0.38 5.44
CA GLY A 63 22.60 -0.35 5.83
C GLY A 63 23.84 -0.03 4.96
N ASP A 64 23.62 0.22 3.66
CA ASP A 64 24.68 0.57 2.71
C ASP A 64 25.01 2.09 2.74
N ASN A 65 24.18 2.92 3.40
CA ASN A 65 24.28 4.39 3.38
C ASN A 65 24.29 5.03 4.79
N ASP A 66 25.03 4.46 5.74
CA ASP A 66 25.21 4.99 7.10
C ASP A 66 23.88 5.25 7.85
N GLY A 67 22.90 4.34 7.71
CA GLY A 67 21.60 4.45 8.34
C GLY A 67 20.66 5.48 7.69
N LYS A 68 20.95 5.92 6.46
CA LYS A 68 20.18 6.92 5.74
C LYS A 68 19.26 6.29 4.70
N TYR A 69 18.01 6.68 4.72
CA TYR A 69 17.05 6.30 3.69
C TYR A 69 17.26 7.09 2.38
N PRO A 70 16.70 6.65 1.24
CA PRO A 70 16.94 7.28 -0.07
C PRO A 70 16.74 8.80 -0.11
N TRP A 71 15.74 9.32 0.59
CA TRP A 71 15.46 10.77 0.67
C TRP A 71 16.43 11.57 1.54
N GLN A 72 17.36 10.93 2.21
CA GLN A 72 18.42 11.54 3.01
C GLN A 72 19.78 11.50 2.32
N VAL A 73 19.90 10.75 1.21
CA VAL A 73 21.12 10.57 0.40
C VAL A 73 20.99 11.35 -0.89
N ASP A 74 22.05 12.06 -1.30
CA ASP A 74 22.05 12.85 -2.53
C ASP A 74 21.95 11.96 -3.78
N GLY A 75 21.36 12.49 -4.86
CA GLY A 75 21.17 11.73 -6.09
C GLY A 75 22.47 11.29 -6.75
N SER A 76 23.58 12.05 -6.58
CA SER A 76 24.94 11.65 -7.01
C SER A 76 25.42 10.36 -6.35
N ASP A 77 24.93 10.06 -5.15
CA ASP A 77 25.30 8.90 -4.34
C ASP A 77 24.21 7.80 -4.39
N GLY A 78 23.30 7.89 -5.36
CA GLY A 78 22.24 6.91 -5.59
C GLY A 78 20.97 7.12 -4.74
N GLY A 79 20.87 8.24 -4.04
CA GLY A 79 19.68 8.61 -3.26
C GLY A 79 18.68 9.49 -4.02
N THR A 80 17.76 10.10 -3.27
CA THR A 80 16.68 10.94 -3.82
C THR A 80 16.56 12.31 -3.13
N LYS A 81 17.52 12.70 -2.29
CA LYS A 81 17.49 13.92 -1.46
C LYS A 81 17.42 15.21 -2.27
N THR A 82 18.16 15.30 -3.39
CA THR A 82 18.20 16.48 -4.25
C THR A 82 16.82 16.83 -4.80
N ALA A 83 15.95 15.83 -4.91
CA ALA A 83 14.55 15.94 -5.29
C ALA A 83 13.68 16.69 -4.30
N MET A 84 13.99 16.60 -3.01
CA MET A 84 13.22 17.23 -1.94
C MET A 84 13.53 18.71 -1.75
N SER A 85 14.76 19.14 -2.05
CA SER A 85 15.19 20.55 -1.93
C SER A 85 14.74 21.43 -3.09
N SER A 86 14.34 20.81 -4.22
CA SER A 86 13.72 21.51 -5.35
C SER A 86 12.66 20.56 -5.91
N PRO A 87 11.36 20.74 -5.59
CA PRO A 87 10.31 19.90 -6.13
C PRO A 87 10.42 19.91 -7.67
N GLY A 88 10.93 18.82 -8.26
CA GLY A 88 10.97 18.63 -9.70
C GLY A 88 12.33 18.56 -10.39
N LEU A 89 13.45 18.50 -9.70
CA LEU A 89 14.75 18.51 -10.40
C LEU A 89 15.71 17.43 -9.89
N PHE A 90 15.68 16.26 -10.52
CA PHE A 90 16.84 15.37 -10.63
C PHE A 90 17.68 15.83 -11.81
N GLN A 91 19.01 15.90 -11.69
CA GLN A 91 19.88 15.93 -12.85
C GLN A 91 20.20 14.50 -13.25
N ALA A 92 19.69 14.07 -14.40
CA ALA A 92 20.20 12.87 -15.03
C ALA A 92 21.71 13.01 -15.28
N ALA A 93 22.43 11.91 -15.43
CA ALA A 93 23.83 11.91 -15.84
C ALA A 93 24.09 12.66 -17.17
N SER A 94 23.04 12.98 -17.93
CA SER A 94 23.02 13.82 -19.12
C SER A 94 23.01 15.33 -18.85
N GLY A 95 22.85 15.77 -17.58
CA GLY A 95 22.73 17.19 -17.22
C GLY A 95 21.33 17.79 -17.40
N GLU A 96 20.35 17.01 -17.90
CA GLU A 96 18.97 17.46 -18.04
C GLU A 96 18.23 17.35 -16.70
N PRO A 97 17.33 18.34 -16.37
CA PRO A 97 16.52 18.27 -15.18
C PRO A 97 15.50 17.13 -15.29
N VAL A 98 15.54 16.20 -14.36
CA VAL A 98 14.57 15.11 -14.25
C VAL A 98 13.66 15.42 -13.05
N PHE A 99 12.36 15.40 -13.28
CA PHE A 99 11.38 15.54 -12.21
C PHE A 99 11.41 14.28 -11.34
N VAL A 100 11.68 14.43 -10.04
CA VAL A 100 11.57 13.31 -9.12
C VAL A 100 10.14 13.23 -8.66
N GLU A 101 9.54 12.18 -9.09
CA GLU A 101 8.25 11.75 -8.58
C GLU A 101 8.48 10.92 -7.32
N TRP A 102 7.49 10.90 -6.41
CA TRP A 102 7.51 10.06 -5.20
C TRP A 102 7.85 8.58 -5.52
N VAL A 103 7.58 8.12 -6.72
CA VAL A 103 7.91 6.78 -7.23
C VAL A 103 9.42 6.51 -7.26
N ASP A 104 10.25 7.55 -7.38
CA ASP A 104 11.70 7.39 -7.46
C ASP A 104 12.29 6.88 -6.13
N HIS A 105 11.62 7.14 -5.01
CA HIS A 105 11.99 6.51 -3.74
C HIS A 105 11.91 4.98 -3.79
N PHE A 106 11.04 4.43 -4.64
CA PHE A 106 10.92 2.98 -4.87
C PHE A 106 11.85 2.50 -5.98
N ARG A 107 12.12 3.31 -7.01
CA ARG A 107 13.01 2.94 -8.12
C ARG A 107 14.43 2.66 -7.66
N VAL A 108 14.93 3.38 -6.67
CA VAL A 108 16.26 3.11 -6.08
C VAL A 108 16.34 1.74 -5.41
N LEU A 109 15.20 1.13 -5.06
CA LEU A 109 15.13 -0.22 -4.51
C LEU A 109 15.09 -1.32 -5.58
N SER A 110 15.18 -0.99 -6.87
CA SER A 110 15.06 -1.96 -7.97
C SER A 110 16.06 -3.12 -7.89
N ASN A 111 17.22 -2.90 -7.30
CA ASN A 111 18.23 -3.96 -7.07
C ASN A 111 17.85 -4.87 -5.87
N ALA A 112 17.11 -4.36 -4.90
CA ALA A 112 16.68 -5.09 -3.70
C ALA A 112 15.34 -5.80 -3.91
N LEU A 113 14.48 -5.26 -4.76
CA LEU A 113 13.15 -5.81 -5.05
C LEU A 113 13.18 -6.55 -6.40
N VAL A 114 12.80 -7.81 -6.39
CA VAL A 114 12.78 -8.67 -7.59
C VAL A 114 11.81 -8.16 -8.66
N THR A 115 10.68 -7.54 -8.24
CA THR A 115 9.64 -7.08 -9.15
C THR A 115 8.89 -5.88 -8.55
N PRO A 116 8.50 -4.89 -9.39
CA PRO A 116 7.69 -3.76 -8.94
C PRO A 116 6.24 -4.14 -8.60
N LYS A 117 5.78 -5.34 -8.96
CA LYS A 117 4.40 -5.80 -8.71
C LYS A 117 3.98 -5.75 -7.25
N VAL A 118 4.94 -5.88 -6.34
CA VAL A 118 4.70 -5.82 -4.89
C VAL A 118 4.34 -4.42 -4.39
N LEU A 119 4.51 -3.40 -5.21
CA LEU A 119 4.21 -2.01 -4.88
C LEU A 119 2.73 -1.65 -5.05
N VAL A 120 1.90 -2.58 -5.50
CA VAL A 120 0.44 -2.38 -5.60
C VAL A 120 -0.28 -3.23 -4.56
N CYS A 121 -1.14 -2.57 -3.78
CA CYS A 121 -2.02 -3.23 -2.82
C CYS A 121 -3.08 -4.06 -3.56
N PRO A 122 -3.32 -5.32 -3.18
CA PRO A 122 -4.32 -6.18 -3.81
C PRO A 122 -5.77 -5.66 -3.70
N ALA A 123 -6.02 -4.77 -2.76
CA ALA A 123 -7.32 -4.13 -2.56
C ALA A 123 -7.49 -2.83 -3.35
N ASP A 124 -6.40 -2.25 -3.85
CA ASP A 124 -6.42 -1.04 -4.68
C ASP A 124 -6.89 -1.40 -6.10
N ARG A 125 -7.99 -0.81 -6.52
CA ARG A 125 -8.60 -1.06 -7.84
C ARG A 125 -8.28 0.00 -8.86
N GLU A 126 -7.65 1.09 -8.42
CA GLU A 126 -7.33 2.24 -9.26
C GLU A 126 -5.94 2.09 -9.88
N ARG A 127 -5.08 1.26 -9.27
CA ARG A 127 -3.69 1.08 -9.69
C ARG A 127 -3.43 -0.27 -10.33
N ILE A 128 -2.52 -0.26 -11.29
CA ILE A 128 -2.13 -1.43 -12.07
C ILE A 128 -0.67 -1.73 -11.78
N ALA A 129 -0.37 -2.97 -11.37
CA ALA A 129 1.00 -3.38 -11.13
C ALA A 129 1.84 -3.31 -12.42
N ALA A 130 2.99 -2.64 -12.36
CA ALA A 130 3.95 -2.66 -13.46
C ALA A 130 4.61 -4.03 -13.58
N ASP A 131 4.80 -4.51 -14.82
CA ASP A 131 5.44 -5.79 -15.08
C ASP A 131 6.95 -5.73 -14.82
N ASP A 132 7.56 -4.59 -15.09
CA ASP A 132 8.97 -4.32 -14.85
C ASP A 132 9.22 -2.87 -14.41
N TRP A 133 10.46 -2.58 -13.98
CA TRP A 133 10.85 -1.27 -13.47
C TRP A 133 10.85 -0.16 -14.52
N TRP A 134 11.00 -0.49 -15.81
CA TRP A 134 10.96 0.45 -16.92
C TRP A 134 9.55 0.93 -17.23
N MET A 135 8.55 0.07 -16.92
CA MET A 135 7.14 0.38 -17.12
C MET A 135 6.51 1.13 -15.95
N MET A 136 7.27 1.38 -14.88
CA MET A 136 6.80 2.21 -13.76
C MET A 136 6.69 3.67 -14.20
N ALA A 137 5.52 4.04 -14.73
CA ALA A 137 5.21 5.40 -15.19
C ALA A 137 4.86 6.38 -14.04
N GLY A 138 4.99 5.98 -12.81
CA GLY A 138 4.86 6.82 -11.63
C GLY A 138 3.50 6.77 -10.95
N LEU A 139 2.46 7.34 -11.51
CA LEU A 139 1.22 7.62 -10.77
C LEU A 139 0.36 6.37 -10.51
N ASP A 140 0.35 5.41 -11.44
CA ASP A 140 -0.64 4.33 -11.47
C ASP A 140 -0.09 2.98 -10.98
N ASN A 141 1.20 2.93 -10.59
CA ASN A 141 1.88 1.65 -10.35
C ASN A 141 2.28 1.41 -8.89
N VAL A 142 1.95 2.31 -7.97
CA VAL A 142 2.27 2.18 -6.55
C VAL A 142 1.10 2.62 -5.68
N SER A 143 0.73 1.77 -4.71
CA SER A 143 -0.36 2.02 -3.76
C SER A 143 0.11 2.55 -2.41
N TYR A 144 1.40 2.83 -2.25
CA TYR A 144 1.99 3.14 -0.94
C TYR A 144 2.54 4.56 -0.90
N PHE A 145 2.41 5.21 0.25
CA PHE A 145 3.15 6.44 0.57
C PHE A 145 4.50 6.11 1.19
N VAL A 146 5.42 7.06 1.17
CA VAL A 146 6.72 7.00 1.87
C VAL A 146 6.75 8.04 2.99
N GLY A 147 7.23 7.66 4.17
CA GLY A 147 7.43 8.54 5.32
C GLY A 147 8.77 9.27 5.24
N LEU A 148 8.78 10.49 4.73
CA LEU A 148 10.00 11.27 4.51
C LEU A 148 10.71 11.70 5.79
N SER A 149 10.00 11.66 6.93
CA SER A 149 10.56 11.93 8.27
C SER A 149 11.05 10.66 8.97
N ALA A 150 11.01 9.51 8.31
CA ALA A 150 11.53 8.28 8.89
C ALA A 150 13.05 8.33 9.00
N GLU A 151 13.56 7.82 10.11
CA GLU A 151 14.97 7.67 10.40
C GLU A 151 15.21 6.27 11.00
N GLU A 152 16.26 5.58 10.60
CA GLU A 152 16.60 4.27 11.14
C GLU A 152 16.86 4.33 12.65
N SER A 153 17.42 5.43 13.13
CA SER A 153 17.65 5.71 14.57
C SER A 153 16.36 5.88 15.38
N LYS A 154 15.21 6.04 14.72
CA LYS A 154 13.89 6.23 15.33
C LYS A 154 12.95 5.09 14.93
N PRO A 155 13.01 3.94 15.62
CA PRO A 155 12.31 2.71 15.20
C PRO A 155 10.79 2.86 15.12
N GLN A 156 10.20 3.83 15.86
CA GLN A 156 8.77 4.11 15.84
C GLN A 156 8.35 5.10 14.75
N SER A 157 9.28 5.61 13.92
CA SER A 157 8.93 6.50 12.82
C SER A 157 8.21 5.73 11.70
N ILE A 158 7.19 6.38 11.11
CA ILE A 158 6.41 5.79 10.01
C ILE A 158 7.27 5.83 8.74
N LEU A 159 7.59 4.66 8.20
CA LEU A 159 8.44 4.48 7.02
C LEU A 159 7.62 4.38 5.73
N LEU A 160 6.54 3.61 5.75
CA LEU A 160 5.74 3.28 4.58
C LEU A 160 4.29 3.03 5.00
N GLY A 161 3.35 3.12 4.06
CA GLY A 161 1.97 2.73 4.32
C GLY A 161 1.05 2.91 3.13
N ASP A 162 -0.20 2.51 3.27
CA ASP A 162 -1.24 2.62 2.24
C ASP A 162 -1.54 4.08 1.90
N SER A 163 -1.68 4.37 0.62
CA SER A 163 -1.88 5.75 0.12
C SER A 163 -3.25 6.37 0.44
N ASN A 164 -4.19 5.59 0.96
CA ASN A 164 -5.55 6.03 1.32
C ASN A 164 -5.61 6.86 2.62
N ILE A 165 -4.53 7.56 2.97
CA ILE A 165 -4.46 8.47 4.11
C ILE A 165 -4.87 9.89 3.71
N LEU A 166 -5.68 10.55 4.57
CA LEU A 166 -6.09 11.95 4.46
C LEU A 166 -5.69 12.73 5.71
N GLY A 167 -5.68 14.07 5.60
CA GLY A 167 -5.35 15.02 6.67
C GLY A 167 -4.02 15.72 6.42
N GLY A 168 -3.44 16.30 7.46
CA GLY A 168 -2.12 16.95 7.40
C GLY A 168 -2.05 18.14 6.45
N GLY A 169 -3.11 18.95 6.34
CA GLY A 169 -3.17 20.11 5.45
C GLY A 169 -3.49 19.79 4.00
N GLY A 170 -3.68 18.51 3.66
CA GLY A 170 -4.02 18.05 2.31
C GLY A 170 -2.84 18.04 1.33
N GLY A 171 -3.14 17.66 0.07
CA GLY A 171 -2.14 17.63 -0.98
C GLY A 171 -1.32 16.34 -1.03
N LEU A 172 -0.20 16.40 -1.76
CA LEU A 172 0.66 15.24 -2.05
C LEU A 172 1.60 14.88 -0.91
N ASN A 173 1.92 15.86 -0.07
CA ASN A 173 2.83 15.70 1.06
C ASN A 173 2.14 16.17 2.35
N PRO A 174 1.13 15.45 2.85
CA PRO A 174 0.53 15.77 4.13
C PRO A 174 1.56 15.71 5.25
N TYR A 175 1.44 16.62 6.21
CA TYR A 175 2.37 16.69 7.33
C TYR A 175 1.67 16.97 8.65
N TRP A 176 2.24 16.47 9.73
CA TRP A 176 1.83 16.76 11.10
C TRP A 176 3.06 17.17 11.90
N ASN A 177 2.90 18.09 12.83
CA ASN A 177 3.98 18.62 13.65
C ASN A 177 3.58 18.76 15.12
N ASN A 178 4.56 19.04 15.97
CA ASN A 178 4.37 19.26 17.41
C ASN A 178 3.93 20.68 17.77
N ALA A 179 3.48 21.50 16.82
CA ALA A 179 3.05 22.86 17.14
C ALA A 179 1.89 22.83 18.14
N VAL A 180 1.93 23.72 19.12
CA VAL A 180 0.92 23.83 20.16
C VAL A 180 -0.45 24.09 19.53
N GLY A 181 -1.42 23.22 19.81
CA GLY A 181 -2.78 23.32 19.29
C GLY A 181 -3.00 22.63 17.94
N SER A 182 -1.99 22.00 17.30
CA SER A 182 -2.18 21.18 16.12
C SER A 182 -2.85 19.87 16.52
N SER A 183 -4.05 19.61 15.98
CA SER A 183 -4.70 18.30 16.10
C SER A 183 -4.22 17.37 14.99
N ILE A 184 -3.94 16.11 15.33
CA ILE A 184 -3.65 15.10 14.32
C ILE A 184 -4.98 14.70 13.68
N ASP A 185 -5.26 15.26 12.50
CA ASP A 185 -6.49 15.06 11.72
C ASP A 185 -6.42 13.87 10.76
N ALA A 186 -5.33 13.07 10.82
CA ALA A 186 -5.14 11.90 9.96
C ALA A 186 -6.34 10.96 9.99
N THR A 187 -6.73 10.45 8.82
CA THR A 187 -7.83 9.50 8.67
C THR A 187 -7.60 8.57 7.48
N TRP A 188 -8.17 7.37 7.52
CA TRP A 188 -8.19 6.44 6.40
C TRP A 188 -9.42 6.63 5.53
N GLU A 189 -9.25 6.66 4.21
CA GLU A 189 -10.34 6.57 3.23
C GLU A 189 -10.87 5.15 3.04
N ASN A 190 -11.99 5.02 2.31
CA ASN A 190 -12.63 3.72 2.06
C ASN A 190 -12.20 3.04 0.75
N ASN A 191 -11.32 3.65 -0.03
CA ASN A 191 -11.02 3.24 -1.40
C ASN A 191 -10.14 1.97 -1.50
N ILE A 192 -9.22 1.75 -0.55
CA ILE A 192 -8.35 0.55 -0.53
C ILE A 192 -8.85 -0.45 0.51
N HIS A 193 -8.81 -0.07 1.79
CA HIS A 193 -9.32 -0.87 2.90
C HIS A 193 -10.41 -0.08 3.64
N VAL A 194 -11.50 -0.75 4.07
CA VAL A 194 -12.64 -0.05 4.69
C VAL A 194 -12.23 0.64 5.99
N ARG A 195 -11.94 1.96 5.94
CA ARG A 195 -11.52 2.81 7.06
C ARG A 195 -10.33 2.27 7.84
N ARG A 196 -9.41 1.59 7.13
CA ARG A 196 -8.17 1.03 7.67
C ARG A 196 -7.07 1.21 6.64
N GLY A 197 -5.84 1.06 7.08
CA GLY A 197 -4.67 0.97 6.23
C GLY A 197 -3.55 0.27 6.97
N ASN A 198 -2.61 -0.23 6.21
CA ASN A 198 -1.40 -0.81 6.74
C ASN A 198 -0.31 0.26 6.80
N ILE A 199 0.44 0.28 7.87
CA ILE A 199 1.64 1.10 8.03
C ILE A 199 2.82 0.23 8.41
N ALA A 200 3.99 0.62 7.95
CA ALA A 200 5.25 0.06 8.34
C ALA A 200 6.09 1.09 9.09
N LEU A 201 6.80 0.65 10.11
CA LEU A 201 7.69 1.46 10.91
C LEU A 201 9.16 1.21 10.52
N ALA A 202 10.04 2.10 10.95
CA ALA A 202 11.47 1.99 10.66
C ALA A 202 12.12 0.75 11.29
N ASP A 203 11.52 0.16 12.33
CA ASP A 203 11.94 -1.13 12.90
C ASP A 203 11.59 -2.35 12.04
N GLY A 204 10.97 -2.15 10.88
CA GLY A 204 10.53 -3.22 9.98
C GLY A 204 9.19 -3.84 10.33
N SER A 205 8.54 -3.44 11.42
CA SER A 205 7.21 -3.92 11.77
C SER A 205 6.15 -3.37 10.81
N VAL A 206 5.17 -4.20 10.48
CA VAL A 206 4.01 -3.82 9.64
C VAL A 206 2.74 -4.17 10.39
N GLN A 207 1.84 -3.20 10.49
CA GLN A 207 0.60 -3.35 11.23
C GLN A 207 -0.59 -2.72 10.50
N THR A 208 -1.77 -3.34 10.63
CA THR A 208 -3.03 -2.76 10.17
C THR A 208 -3.55 -1.81 11.24
N THR A 209 -3.87 -0.58 10.87
CA THR A 209 -4.33 0.46 11.79
C THR A 209 -5.73 0.98 11.40
N THR A 210 -6.50 1.30 12.41
CA THR A 210 -7.71 2.12 12.31
C THR A 210 -7.34 3.60 12.38
N THR A 211 -8.26 4.49 12.05
CA THR A 211 -8.02 5.95 12.17
C THR A 211 -7.52 6.40 13.56
N PRO A 212 -8.08 5.95 14.69
CA PRO A 212 -7.54 6.30 16.01
C PRO A 212 -6.11 5.79 16.22
N GLN A 213 -5.81 4.55 15.83
CA GLN A 213 -4.47 3.96 15.95
C GLN A 213 -3.44 4.66 15.05
N LEU A 214 -3.84 5.10 13.84
CA LEU A 214 -3.00 5.91 12.97
C LEU A 214 -2.61 7.24 13.65
N ARG A 215 -3.58 7.94 14.26
CA ARG A 215 -3.33 9.18 15.00
C ARG A 215 -2.43 8.97 16.19
N GLU A 216 -2.63 7.89 16.92
CA GLU A 216 -1.78 7.49 18.04
C GLU A 216 -0.33 7.24 17.57
N GLN A 217 -0.15 6.53 16.44
CA GLN A 217 1.18 6.26 15.88
C GLN A 217 1.87 7.54 15.39
N ILE A 218 1.15 8.45 14.73
CA ILE A 218 1.70 9.76 14.37
C ILE A 218 2.13 10.54 15.63
N GLY A 219 1.29 10.54 16.66
CA GLY A 219 1.62 11.15 17.96
C GLY A 219 2.84 10.51 18.62
N ALA A 220 2.97 9.18 18.57
CA ALA A 220 4.12 8.46 19.09
C ALA A 220 5.41 8.82 18.34
N THR A 221 5.34 8.91 17.00
CA THR A 221 6.47 9.34 16.15
C THR A 221 6.93 10.77 16.52
N LEU A 222 5.98 11.69 16.72
CA LEU A 222 6.28 13.06 17.14
C LEU A 222 6.85 13.11 18.58
N GLY A 223 6.32 12.28 19.50
CA GLY A 223 6.77 12.16 20.88
C GLY A 223 8.17 11.54 21.02
N ALA A 224 8.58 10.72 20.06
CA ALA A 224 9.91 10.07 20.03
C ALA A 224 11.03 10.98 19.49
N GLY A 225 10.82 12.30 19.45
CA GLY A 225 11.83 13.29 19.06
C GLY A 225 11.82 13.64 17.57
N SER A 226 10.81 13.25 16.81
CA SER A 226 10.57 13.81 15.49
C SER A 226 9.85 15.16 15.62
N THR A 227 10.35 16.19 14.93
CA THR A 227 9.71 17.51 14.92
C THR A 227 8.46 17.55 14.06
N ASN A 228 8.41 16.67 13.06
CA ASN A 228 7.30 16.53 12.12
C ASN A 228 7.19 15.07 11.62
N VAL A 229 6.03 14.73 11.10
CA VAL A 229 5.78 13.55 10.29
C VAL A 229 5.33 14.06 8.93
N VAL A 230 6.16 13.82 7.92
CA VAL A 230 5.90 14.18 6.52
C VAL A 230 5.81 12.90 5.72
N ILE A 231 4.78 12.77 4.92
CA ILE A 231 4.63 11.62 4.01
C ILE A 231 4.54 12.13 2.57
N SER A 232 5.10 11.36 1.63
CA SER A 232 4.94 11.57 0.21
C SER A 232 4.04 10.47 -0.33
N LYS A 233 2.89 10.83 -0.89
CA LYS A 233 1.92 9.86 -1.40
C LYS A 233 1.67 10.02 -2.89
N PRO A 234 1.26 8.94 -3.57
CA PRO A 234 0.87 9.01 -4.97
C PRO A 234 -0.26 10.02 -5.18
N GLN A 235 -0.18 10.71 -6.30
CA GLN A 235 -1.30 11.53 -6.77
C GLN A 235 -2.46 10.59 -7.09
N GLY A 236 -3.69 11.04 -6.80
CA GLY A 236 -4.88 10.34 -7.27
C GLY A 236 -4.85 10.27 -8.80
N VAL A 237 -5.36 9.18 -9.35
CA VAL A 237 -5.64 9.07 -10.78
C VAL A 237 -6.62 10.19 -11.13
N LEU A 238 -6.25 11.07 -12.06
CA LEU A 238 -7.11 12.16 -12.57
C LEU A 238 -8.19 11.58 -13.46
#